data_434fb6ce214a8db73370a30836bfda7d
#
_entry.id   434fb6ce214a8db73370a30836bfda7d
#
_cell.length_a   1.000
_cell.length_b   1.000
_cell.length_c   1.000
_cell.angle_alpha   90.00
_cell.angle_beta   90.00
_cell.angle_gamma   90.00
#
_symmetry.space_group_name_H-M   'P 1'
#
loop_
_entity.id
_entity.type
_entity.pdbx_description
1 polymer ?
#
loop_
_entity_poly.entity_id
_entity_poly.type
_entity_poly.pdbx_seq_one_letter_code
_entity_poly.pdbx_strand_id
1 'polypeptide(L)'
;SISDATKLAKITYLVNDTFDTEGGAGFGESEDVFSPAGTNINAGANFMLNTHGFIGYFKGKEETPYKLTVTHPETLMGVSAMTDADASATSDVFYMPKYANLVEMPIMYSKPDFTSFMVDDMEIIISVYSPTGKYTAKQITPNMETMMKAQKRFLGPINSTKKYAILLYLSDMKAKDAK
;
A
#
# COMPACT_ATOMS: atom_id res chain seq x y z
N SER A 1 -3.95 29.54 2.53
CA SER A 1 -4.90 29.74 1.41
C SER A 1 -4.12 30.01 0.12
N ILE A 2 -4.62 29.51 -1.00
CA ILE A 2 -4.05 29.74 -2.33
C ILE A 2 -4.76 30.95 -2.90
N SER A 3 -4.02 32.03 -3.18
CA SER A 3 -4.59 33.29 -3.67
C SER A 3 -5.05 33.22 -5.14
N ASP A 4 -4.40 32.40 -5.96
CA ASP A 4 -4.73 32.18 -7.36
C ASP A 4 -4.39 30.74 -7.76
N ALA A 5 -5.40 29.87 -7.76
CA ALA A 5 -5.25 28.47 -8.08
C ALA A 5 -4.84 28.21 -9.55
N THR A 6 -5.07 29.17 -10.44
CA THR A 6 -4.69 29.03 -11.86
C THR A 6 -3.19 29.14 -12.08
N LYS A 7 -2.47 29.70 -11.13
CA LYS A 7 -1.00 29.86 -11.14
C LYS A 7 -0.28 28.80 -10.33
N LEU A 8 -1.03 27.88 -9.68
CA LEU A 8 -0.43 26.80 -8.91
C LEU A 8 0.21 25.78 -9.84
N ALA A 9 1.53 25.71 -9.82
CA ALA A 9 2.31 24.74 -10.62
C ALA A 9 2.80 23.55 -9.79
N LYS A 10 3.03 23.74 -8.47
CA LYS A 10 3.62 22.72 -7.62
C LYS A 10 3.27 22.94 -6.15
N ILE A 11 3.04 21.83 -5.43
CA ILE A 11 3.01 21.80 -3.97
C ILE A 11 4.09 20.82 -3.53
N THR A 12 4.88 21.19 -2.51
CA THR A 12 5.90 20.33 -1.91
C THR A 12 5.62 20.22 -0.42
N TYR A 13 5.66 19.01 0.12
CA TYR A 13 5.45 18.74 1.53
C TYR A 13 6.22 17.49 1.96
N LEU A 14 6.42 17.35 3.26
CA LEU A 14 6.96 16.14 3.88
C LEU A 14 5.81 15.27 4.38
N VAL A 15 5.99 13.97 4.26
CA VAL A 15 5.10 12.96 4.84
C VAL A 15 5.80 12.35 6.03
N ASN A 16 5.18 12.44 7.20
CA ASN A 16 5.70 11.85 8.43
C ASN A 16 5.20 10.41 8.58
N ASP A 17 5.99 9.62 9.32
CA ASP A 17 5.54 8.34 9.83
C ASP A 17 4.32 8.54 10.73
N THR A 18 3.30 7.72 10.53
CA THR A 18 2.07 7.73 11.33
C THR A 18 1.65 6.33 11.78
N PHE A 19 2.55 5.35 11.58
CA PHE A 19 2.21 3.95 11.76
C PHE A 19 2.37 3.49 13.21
N ASP A 20 3.45 3.92 13.86
CA ASP A 20 3.83 3.54 15.22
C ASP A 20 4.29 4.74 16.06
N THR A 21 3.72 5.92 15.80
CA THR A 21 4.01 7.10 16.60
C THR A 21 3.44 6.94 18.02
N GLU A 22 4.31 7.04 19.02
CA GLU A 22 3.91 7.19 20.42
C GLU A 22 2.94 8.37 20.53
N GLY A 23 1.73 8.11 21.03
CA GLY A 23 0.68 9.12 21.08
C GLY A 23 -0.09 9.34 19.77
N GLY A 24 -0.10 8.33 18.89
CA GLY A 24 -0.78 8.38 17.59
C GLY A 24 -2.21 8.89 17.71
N ALA A 25 -2.63 9.68 16.72
CA ALA A 25 -3.97 10.22 16.56
C ALA A 25 -5.01 9.10 16.32
N GLY A 26 -5.03 8.10 17.18
CA GLY A 26 -6.03 7.05 17.23
C GLY A 26 -7.17 7.44 18.16
N PHE A 27 -8.33 6.95 17.88
CA PHE A 27 -9.51 7.12 18.72
C PHE A 27 -9.34 6.37 20.05
N GLY A 28 -8.71 6.99 21.04
CA GLY A 28 -8.58 6.44 22.39
C GLY A 28 -7.28 6.85 23.11
N GLU A 29 -7.30 6.81 24.43
CA GLU A 29 -6.20 7.18 25.32
C GLU A 29 -5.11 6.10 25.45
N SER A 30 -4.95 5.18 24.51
CA SER A 30 -3.91 4.15 24.57
C SER A 30 -2.68 4.54 23.77
N GLU A 31 -1.51 4.43 24.39
CA GLU A 31 -0.22 4.87 23.89
C GLU A 31 0.31 4.08 22.68
N ASP A 32 -0.35 3.02 22.26
CA ASP A 32 0.08 2.14 21.14
C ASP A 32 -1.09 1.86 20.19
N VAL A 33 -1.56 2.86 19.45
CA VAL A 33 -2.62 2.63 18.46
C VAL A 33 -2.00 2.40 17.09
N PHE A 34 -2.02 1.16 16.64
CA PHE A 34 -1.83 0.83 15.24
C PHE A 34 -2.90 1.54 14.40
N SER A 35 -2.48 2.44 13.54
CA SER A 35 -3.36 3.06 12.55
C SER A 35 -3.29 2.27 11.24
N PRO A 36 -4.30 1.47 10.91
CA PRO A 36 -4.30 0.72 9.64
C PRO A 36 -4.35 1.64 8.41
N ALA A 37 -4.71 2.91 8.60
CA ALA A 37 -4.67 3.94 7.57
C ALA A 37 -3.36 4.75 7.59
N GLY A 38 -2.42 4.40 8.48
CA GLY A 38 -1.14 5.09 8.63
C GLY A 38 -0.17 4.77 7.52
N THR A 39 0.84 5.63 7.38
CA THR A 39 1.99 5.45 6.51
C THR A 39 3.20 5.11 7.37
N ASN A 40 3.81 3.94 7.12
CA ASN A 40 5.05 3.53 7.77
C ASN A 40 6.26 4.03 6.96
N ILE A 41 7.21 4.65 7.63
CA ILE A 41 8.45 5.14 7.04
C ILE A 41 9.64 4.61 7.86
N ASN A 42 10.04 3.39 7.60
CA ASN A 42 11.24 2.80 8.19
C ASN A 42 12.37 2.83 7.16
N ALA A 43 13.19 3.90 7.21
CA ALA A 43 14.22 4.20 6.23
C ALA A 43 15.17 3.02 5.99
N GLY A 44 15.33 2.62 4.73
CA GLY A 44 16.18 1.50 4.30
C GLY A 44 15.62 0.10 4.55
N ALA A 45 14.46 -0.05 5.17
CA ALA A 45 13.87 -1.33 5.51
C ALA A 45 12.46 -1.54 4.92
N ASN A 46 11.51 -0.65 5.25
CA ASN A 46 10.13 -0.75 4.80
C ASN A 46 9.44 0.60 4.71
N PHE A 47 8.63 0.75 3.67
CA PHE A 47 7.68 1.84 3.54
C PHE A 47 6.31 1.24 3.21
N MET A 48 5.32 1.49 4.05
CA MET A 48 3.93 1.18 3.75
C MET A 48 3.23 2.50 3.42
N LEU A 49 3.04 2.76 2.14
CA LEU A 49 2.48 4.02 1.64
C LEU A 49 0.97 3.89 1.51
N ASN A 50 0.24 4.43 2.47
CA ASN A 50 -1.19 4.61 2.36
C ASN A 50 -1.46 6.00 1.76
N THR A 51 -1.59 6.06 0.45
CA THR A 51 -1.68 7.30 -0.32
C THR A 51 -2.86 8.18 0.07
N HIS A 52 -3.94 7.60 0.62
CA HIS A 52 -5.08 8.36 1.17
C HIS A 52 -4.67 9.31 2.29
N GLY A 53 -3.65 8.97 3.07
CA GLY A 53 -3.18 9.78 4.20
C GLY A 53 -2.41 11.05 3.77
N PHE A 54 -1.90 11.12 2.53
CA PHE A 54 -1.02 12.22 2.13
C PHE A 54 -1.18 12.74 0.70
N ILE A 55 -1.91 12.04 -0.19
CA ILE A 55 -2.23 12.57 -1.51
C ILE A 55 -3.64 13.16 -1.49
N GLY A 56 -3.74 14.45 -1.76
CA GLY A 56 -5.01 15.15 -1.83
C GLY A 56 -5.53 15.32 -3.25
N TYR A 57 -6.69 15.94 -3.35
CA TYR A 57 -7.31 16.36 -4.60
C TYR A 57 -7.84 17.78 -4.50
N PHE A 58 -8.08 18.42 -5.63
CA PHE A 58 -8.82 19.69 -5.67
C PHE A 58 -10.31 19.39 -5.80
N LYS A 59 -11.12 20.02 -4.94
CA LYS A 59 -12.59 19.87 -4.97
C LYS A 59 -13.14 20.06 -6.38
N GLY A 60 -13.91 19.10 -6.85
CA GLY A 60 -14.47 19.06 -8.20
C GLY A 60 -13.49 18.58 -9.29
N LYS A 61 -12.32 18.01 -8.88
CA LYS A 61 -11.33 17.40 -9.77
C LYS A 61 -11.01 15.95 -9.40
N GLU A 62 -11.90 15.33 -8.64
CA GLU A 62 -11.72 13.96 -8.13
C GLU A 62 -11.66 12.91 -9.26
N GLU A 63 -12.37 13.19 -10.36
CA GLU A 63 -12.44 12.32 -11.54
C GLU A 63 -11.34 12.60 -12.59
N THR A 64 -10.36 13.44 -12.27
CA THR A 64 -9.21 13.66 -13.16
C THR A 64 -8.19 12.54 -13.06
N PRO A 65 -7.48 12.20 -14.16
CA PRO A 65 -6.41 11.22 -14.12
C PRO A 65 -5.24 11.65 -13.25
N TYR A 66 -4.62 10.67 -12.59
CA TYR A 66 -3.41 10.83 -11.78
C TYR A 66 -2.25 10.07 -12.41
N LYS A 67 -1.08 10.68 -12.39
CA LYS A 67 0.20 10.02 -12.56
C LYS A 67 0.95 10.09 -11.24
N LEU A 68 1.17 8.95 -10.63
CA LEU A 68 2.03 8.83 -9.45
C LEU A 68 3.41 8.32 -9.89
N THR A 69 4.46 9.02 -9.50
CA THR A 69 5.84 8.53 -9.67
C THR A 69 6.46 8.41 -8.29
N VAL A 70 6.99 7.24 -7.99
CA VAL A 70 7.70 6.97 -6.73
C VAL A 70 9.15 6.66 -7.06
N THR A 71 10.07 7.44 -6.50
CA THR A 71 11.51 7.17 -6.60
C THR A 71 11.95 6.48 -5.30
N HIS A 72 12.66 5.37 -5.42
CA HIS A 72 13.05 4.54 -4.30
C HIS A 72 14.47 3.97 -4.49
N PRO A 73 15.13 3.49 -3.40
CA PRO A 73 16.39 2.77 -3.52
C PRO A 73 16.23 1.46 -4.31
N GLU A 74 17.23 1.12 -5.12
CA GLU A 74 17.27 -0.15 -5.89
C GLU A 74 17.14 -1.40 -5.00
N THR A 75 17.50 -1.29 -3.73
CA THR A 75 17.41 -2.39 -2.76
C THR A 75 15.99 -2.70 -2.30
N LEU A 76 15.03 -1.83 -2.61
CA LEU A 76 13.62 -1.98 -2.26
C LEU A 76 12.80 -2.17 -3.53
N MET A 77 11.76 -2.98 -3.42
CA MET A 77 10.80 -3.20 -4.50
C MET A 77 9.40 -2.81 -4.04
N GLY A 78 8.69 -2.06 -4.88
CA GLY A 78 7.30 -1.70 -4.67
C GLY A 78 6.35 -2.83 -5.05
N VAL A 79 5.40 -3.14 -4.18
CA VAL A 79 4.29 -4.05 -4.47
C VAL A 79 2.97 -3.37 -4.20
N SER A 80 2.07 -3.42 -5.16
CA SER A 80 0.74 -2.84 -5.12
C SER A 80 -0.22 -3.60 -6.04
N ALA A 81 -1.51 -3.35 -5.90
CA ALA A 81 -2.51 -3.74 -6.90
C ALA A 81 -2.45 -2.86 -8.16
N MET A 82 -1.81 -1.69 -8.10
CA MET A 82 -1.52 -0.89 -9.28
C MET A 82 -0.48 -1.58 -10.16
N THR A 83 -0.52 -1.30 -11.47
CA THR A 83 0.49 -1.79 -12.41
C THR A 83 1.53 -0.70 -12.64
N ASP A 84 2.79 -1.03 -12.38
CA ASP A 84 3.91 -0.18 -12.73
C ASP A 84 4.07 -0.12 -14.26
N ALA A 85 4.18 1.08 -14.79
CA ALA A 85 4.38 1.36 -16.20
C ALA A 85 5.85 1.69 -16.52
N ASP A 86 6.73 1.64 -15.54
CA ASP A 86 8.16 1.91 -15.65
C ASP A 86 8.95 0.60 -15.51
N ALA A 87 10.04 0.47 -16.23
CA ALA A 87 10.98 -0.66 -16.11
C ALA A 87 12.23 -0.30 -15.29
N SER A 88 12.23 0.86 -14.62
CA SER A 88 13.35 1.34 -13.81
C SER A 88 13.47 0.54 -12.50
N ALA A 89 14.70 0.27 -12.06
CA ALA A 89 14.94 -0.35 -10.76
C ALA A 89 14.84 0.63 -9.56
N THR A 90 14.62 1.91 -9.83
CA THR A 90 14.63 2.99 -8.82
C THR A 90 13.46 3.95 -8.94
N SER A 91 12.51 3.64 -9.81
CA SER A 91 11.33 4.46 -10.05
C SER A 91 10.17 3.59 -10.51
N ASP A 92 9.02 3.77 -9.90
CA ASP A 92 7.75 3.18 -10.32
C ASP A 92 6.81 4.28 -10.82
N VAL A 93 6.05 4.01 -11.87
CA VAL A 93 5.08 4.94 -12.46
C VAL A 93 3.71 4.29 -12.56
N PHE A 94 2.74 4.88 -11.90
CA PHE A 94 1.36 4.41 -11.89
C PHE A 94 0.42 5.43 -12.54
N TYR A 95 -0.46 4.96 -13.41
CA TYR A 95 -1.50 5.77 -14.03
C TYR A 95 -2.86 5.35 -13.52
N MET A 96 -3.55 6.24 -12.84
CA MET A 96 -4.87 6.00 -12.27
C MET A 96 -5.92 6.90 -12.93
N PRO A 97 -7.10 6.37 -13.28
CA PRO A 97 -8.12 7.15 -13.98
C PRO A 97 -8.73 8.26 -13.12
N LYS A 98 -8.71 8.08 -11.79
CA LYS A 98 -9.26 9.03 -10.83
C LYS A 98 -8.68 8.87 -9.43
N TYR A 99 -8.96 9.85 -8.56
CA TYR A 99 -8.47 9.90 -7.18
C TYR A 99 -8.80 8.63 -6.38
N ALA A 100 -10.06 8.18 -6.40
CA ALA A 100 -10.48 6.99 -5.65
C ALA A 100 -9.64 5.76 -5.99
N ASN A 101 -9.36 5.51 -7.26
CA ASN A 101 -8.54 4.37 -7.67
C ASN A 101 -7.09 4.47 -7.17
N LEU A 102 -6.54 5.69 -7.07
CA LEU A 102 -5.20 5.89 -6.54
C LEU A 102 -5.13 5.58 -5.03
N VAL A 103 -6.10 6.07 -4.26
CA VAL A 103 -6.02 6.00 -2.79
C VAL A 103 -6.53 4.69 -2.20
N GLU A 104 -7.24 3.90 -2.98
CA GLU A 104 -7.68 2.54 -2.59
C GLU A 104 -6.58 1.49 -2.69
N MET A 105 -5.43 1.83 -3.30
CA MET A 105 -4.36 0.87 -3.59
C MET A 105 -3.05 1.28 -2.90
N PRO A 106 -2.81 0.85 -1.67
CA PRO A 106 -1.55 1.10 -0.97
C PRO A 106 -0.37 0.43 -1.67
N ILE A 107 0.83 0.94 -1.39
CA ILE A 107 2.09 0.41 -1.92
C ILE A 107 2.99 0.04 -0.76
N MET A 108 3.57 -1.15 -0.77
CA MET A 108 4.62 -1.52 0.18
C MET A 108 5.96 -1.61 -0.53
N TYR A 109 6.95 -0.86 -0.06
CA TYR A 109 8.35 -0.97 -0.47
C TYR A 109 9.13 -1.70 0.60
N SER A 110 9.79 -2.77 0.22
CA SER A 110 10.67 -3.56 1.11
C SER A 110 11.69 -4.34 0.29
N LYS A 111 12.63 -5.02 0.96
CA LYS A 111 13.41 -6.07 0.30
C LYS A 111 12.45 -7.08 -0.32
N PRO A 112 12.72 -7.55 -1.56
CA PRO A 112 11.79 -8.44 -2.25
C PRO A 112 11.51 -9.73 -1.46
N ASP A 113 10.29 -9.89 -1.01
CA ASP A 113 9.71 -11.13 -0.50
C ASP A 113 8.24 -11.17 -0.93
N PHE A 114 8.01 -11.69 -2.12
CA PHE A 114 6.69 -11.76 -2.70
C PHE A 114 6.48 -13.03 -3.50
N THR A 115 5.22 -13.37 -3.69
CA THR A 115 4.75 -14.43 -4.58
C THR A 115 3.49 -13.98 -5.29
N SER A 116 3.17 -14.60 -6.42
CA SER A 116 1.87 -14.41 -7.06
C SER A 116 1.28 -15.73 -7.52
N PHE A 117 -0.04 -15.76 -7.66
CA PHE A 117 -0.81 -16.86 -8.23
C PHE A 117 -2.08 -16.34 -8.88
N MET A 118 -2.67 -17.15 -9.74
CA MET A 118 -3.90 -16.80 -10.44
C MET A 118 -5.12 -17.42 -9.75
N VAL A 119 -6.18 -16.65 -9.66
CA VAL A 119 -7.53 -17.12 -9.32
C VAL A 119 -8.44 -16.70 -10.47
N ASP A 120 -8.76 -17.64 -11.35
CA ASP A 120 -9.35 -17.38 -12.65
C ASP A 120 -8.49 -16.39 -13.47
N ASP A 121 -9.03 -15.21 -13.78
CA ASP A 121 -8.37 -14.13 -14.52
C ASP A 121 -7.82 -13.01 -13.64
N MET A 122 -7.77 -13.22 -12.32
CA MET A 122 -7.26 -12.27 -11.34
C MET A 122 -5.91 -12.74 -10.81
N GLU A 123 -4.90 -11.89 -10.95
CA GLU A 123 -3.61 -12.07 -10.30
C GLU A 123 -3.72 -11.67 -8.81
N ILE A 124 -3.33 -12.57 -7.92
CA ILE A 124 -3.15 -12.29 -6.50
C ILE A 124 -1.64 -12.18 -6.24
N ILE A 125 -1.19 -11.05 -5.76
CA ILE A 125 0.20 -10.86 -5.33
C ILE A 125 0.25 -10.73 -3.80
N ILE A 126 1.16 -11.46 -3.17
CA ILE A 126 1.41 -11.40 -1.73
C ILE A 126 2.82 -10.87 -1.52
N SER A 127 2.95 -9.80 -0.76
CA SER A 127 4.24 -9.27 -0.32
C SER A 127 4.29 -9.27 1.20
N VAL A 128 5.42 -9.70 1.74
CA VAL A 128 5.64 -9.85 3.19
C VAL A 128 6.86 -9.05 3.60
N TYR A 129 6.68 -8.18 4.59
CA TYR A 129 7.78 -7.62 5.36
C TYR A 129 7.80 -8.27 6.74
N SER A 130 8.89 -9.02 7.02
CA SER A 130 9.12 -9.67 8.32
C SER A 130 10.54 -9.33 8.78
N PRO A 131 10.73 -8.43 9.76
CA PRO A 131 12.05 -8.01 10.24
C PRO A 131 12.89 -9.20 10.72
N THR A 132 12.25 -10.20 11.29
CA THR A 132 12.91 -11.41 11.80
C THR A 132 13.15 -12.48 10.72
N GLY A 133 12.58 -12.31 9.52
CA GLY A 133 12.61 -13.31 8.46
C GLY A 133 11.85 -14.62 8.80
N LYS A 134 11.09 -14.62 9.90
CA LYS A 134 10.36 -15.81 10.37
C LYS A 134 9.24 -16.23 9.43
N TYR A 135 8.60 -15.27 8.79
CA TYR A 135 7.50 -15.49 7.87
C TYR A 135 7.86 -14.95 6.51
N THR A 136 7.59 -15.71 5.46
CA THR A 136 7.86 -15.35 4.08
C THR A 136 6.61 -15.47 3.22
N ALA A 137 6.56 -14.76 2.10
CA ALA A 137 5.47 -14.88 1.13
C ALA A 137 5.27 -16.34 0.69
N LYS A 138 6.36 -17.06 0.43
CA LYS A 138 6.34 -18.48 0.04
C LYS A 138 5.65 -19.39 1.06
N GLN A 139 5.85 -19.14 2.36
CA GLN A 139 5.21 -19.94 3.41
C GLN A 139 3.72 -19.66 3.55
N ILE A 140 3.30 -18.41 3.28
CA ILE A 140 1.91 -17.96 3.46
C ILE A 140 1.04 -18.32 2.25
N THR A 141 1.61 -18.30 1.06
CA THR A 141 0.91 -18.46 -0.22
C THR A 141 -0.03 -19.67 -0.29
N PRO A 142 0.34 -20.90 0.12
CA PRO A 142 -0.56 -22.06 -0.05
C PRO A 142 -1.89 -21.90 0.67
N ASN A 143 -1.87 -21.33 1.87
CA ASN A 143 -3.08 -21.09 2.66
C ASN A 143 -3.92 -19.96 2.04
N MET A 144 -3.26 -18.88 1.61
CA MET A 144 -3.93 -17.76 0.96
C MET A 144 -4.55 -18.16 -0.37
N GLU A 145 -3.86 -18.96 -1.17
CA GLU A 145 -4.39 -19.45 -2.44
C GLU A 145 -5.66 -20.27 -2.24
N THR A 146 -5.66 -21.18 -1.25
CA THR A 146 -6.84 -21.99 -0.89
C THR A 146 -8.01 -21.10 -0.49
N MET A 147 -7.76 -20.10 0.35
CA MET A 147 -8.76 -19.13 0.82
C MET A 147 -9.32 -18.31 -0.34
N MET A 148 -8.45 -17.73 -1.17
CA MET A 148 -8.87 -16.86 -2.27
C MET A 148 -9.69 -17.63 -3.33
N LYS A 149 -9.32 -18.87 -3.63
CA LYS A 149 -10.12 -19.74 -4.50
C LYS A 149 -11.50 -20.06 -3.91
N ALA A 150 -11.58 -20.24 -2.59
CA ALA A 150 -12.86 -20.47 -1.93
C ALA A 150 -13.74 -19.20 -1.95
N GLN A 151 -13.16 -18.03 -1.67
CA GLN A 151 -13.86 -16.74 -1.75
C GLN A 151 -14.37 -16.46 -3.17
N LYS A 152 -13.54 -16.69 -4.19
CA LYS A 152 -13.95 -16.51 -5.59
C LYS A 152 -15.12 -17.40 -5.97
N ARG A 153 -15.12 -18.66 -5.54
CA ARG A 153 -16.27 -19.59 -5.76
C ARG A 153 -17.55 -19.10 -5.09
N PHE A 154 -17.42 -18.54 -3.86
CA PHE A 154 -18.56 -18.01 -3.13
C PHE A 154 -19.11 -16.72 -3.79
N LEU A 155 -18.25 -15.80 -4.19
CA LEU A 155 -18.63 -14.52 -4.81
C LEU A 155 -19.08 -14.68 -6.27
N GLY A 156 -18.64 -15.73 -6.96
CA GLY A 156 -18.95 -15.94 -8.37
C GLY A 156 -18.31 -14.87 -9.30
N PRO A 157 -18.98 -14.54 -10.42
CA PRO A 157 -18.45 -13.65 -11.45
C PRO A 157 -18.57 -12.14 -11.13
N ILE A 158 -18.96 -11.77 -9.91
CA ILE A 158 -19.27 -10.37 -9.54
C ILE A 158 -18.02 -9.46 -9.62
N ASN A 159 -16.83 -10.04 -9.40
CA ASN A 159 -15.59 -9.26 -9.32
C ASN A 159 -14.91 -9.16 -10.68
N SER A 160 -14.71 -7.92 -11.15
CA SER A 160 -13.98 -7.60 -12.37
C SER A 160 -12.50 -7.21 -12.12
N THR A 161 -12.04 -7.22 -10.88
CA THR A 161 -10.67 -6.88 -10.50
C THR A 161 -9.68 -7.85 -11.14
N LYS A 162 -8.67 -7.34 -11.83
CA LYS A 162 -7.64 -8.14 -12.52
C LYS A 162 -6.40 -8.40 -11.68
N LYS A 163 -6.13 -7.55 -10.70
CA LYS A 163 -4.99 -7.67 -9.80
C LYS A 163 -5.39 -7.31 -8.38
N TYR A 164 -5.01 -8.13 -7.42
CA TYR A 164 -5.25 -7.92 -5.99
C TYR A 164 -3.95 -8.09 -5.22
N ALA A 165 -3.60 -7.14 -4.38
CA ALA A 165 -2.39 -7.18 -3.56
C ALA A 165 -2.72 -7.43 -2.09
N ILE A 166 -2.00 -8.37 -1.49
CA ILE A 166 -2.02 -8.64 -0.06
C ILE A 166 -0.65 -8.20 0.49
N LEU A 167 -0.64 -7.11 1.22
CA LEU A 167 0.55 -6.50 1.78
C LEU A 167 0.58 -6.80 3.27
N LEU A 168 1.55 -7.60 3.71
CA LEU A 168 1.69 -8.03 5.09
C LEU A 168 2.92 -7.38 5.73
N TYR A 169 2.67 -6.45 6.63
CA TYR A 169 3.67 -5.89 7.52
C TYR A 169 3.60 -6.65 8.85
N LEU A 170 4.67 -7.36 9.20
CA LEU A 170 4.78 -8.10 10.44
C LEU A 170 5.73 -7.35 11.36
N SER A 171 5.21 -6.85 12.48
CA SER A 171 6.00 -6.23 13.53
C SER A 171 6.52 -7.28 14.50
N ASP A 172 7.74 -7.12 14.99
CA ASP A 172 8.29 -7.86 16.14
C ASP A 172 7.91 -7.20 17.47
N MET A 173 7.28 -6.03 17.44
CA MET A 173 6.69 -5.44 18.63
C MET A 173 5.68 -6.42 19.21
N LYS A 174 5.83 -6.75 20.48
CA LYS A 174 4.83 -7.52 21.21
C LYS A 174 3.54 -6.70 21.13
N ALA A 175 2.53 -7.25 20.46
CA ALA A 175 1.19 -6.74 20.62
C ALA A 175 0.92 -6.67 22.12
N LYS A 176 0.88 -5.49 22.71
CA LYS A 176 0.37 -5.33 24.05
C LYS A 176 -1.10 -5.68 23.93
N ASP A 177 -1.37 -6.96 24.23
CA ASP A 177 -2.69 -7.53 24.41
C ASP A 177 -3.78 -6.96 23.49
N ALA A 178 -3.92 -7.56 22.31
CA ALA A 178 -5.20 -7.56 21.65
C ALA A 178 -6.20 -8.23 22.60
N LYS A 179 -6.80 -7.42 23.48
CA LYS A 179 -7.96 -7.81 24.27
C LYS A 179 -9.18 -7.79 23.40
#